data_be444bac2c08d385118b64ddb2926ba1
#
_entry.id   be444bac2c08d385118b64ddb2926ba1
#
_cell.length_a   1.000
_cell.length_b   1.000
_cell.length_c   1.000
_cell.angle_alpha   90.00
_cell.angle_beta   90.00
_cell.angle_gamma   90.00
#
_symmetry.space_group_name_H-M   'P 1'
#
loop_
_entity.id
_entity.type
_entity.pdbx_description
1 polymer ?
#
loop_
_entity_poly.entity_id
_entity_poly.type
_entity_poly.pdbx_seq_one_letter_code
_entity_poly.pdbx_strand_id
1 'polypeptide(L)'
;MKDNHCGFVEKGIRIRLYDYPTGLYANLKPCCHLNHELIPAHVSKSVKIDSPKDIMQLMPLQHFRDYFKDNDDLHPACLACKNYEDKGIDSPRIKLNRVTEYENYDINKLDVVLGNSCNLACPFCSS
;
A
#
# COMPACT_ATOMS: atom_id res chain seq x y z
N MET A 1 6.47 -8.11 -20.09
CA MET A 1 6.25 -7.66 -18.70
C MET A 1 7.08 -6.41 -18.46
N LYS A 2 6.49 -5.37 -17.90
CA LYS A 2 7.24 -4.16 -17.55
C LYS A 2 8.16 -4.39 -16.35
N ASP A 3 9.33 -3.76 -16.35
CA ASP A 3 10.30 -3.90 -15.25
C ASP A 3 9.77 -3.36 -13.91
N ASN A 4 8.77 -2.49 -13.93
CA ASN A 4 8.16 -1.95 -12.74
C ASN A 4 7.02 -2.80 -12.15
N HIS A 5 6.75 -3.99 -12.69
CA HIS A 5 5.67 -4.84 -12.19
C HIS A 5 5.74 -5.02 -10.67
N CYS A 6 4.61 -4.85 -10.00
CA CYS A 6 4.51 -4.98 -8.56
C CYS A 6 3.16 -5.58 -8.15
N GLY A 7 3.19 -6.80 -7.61
CA GLY A 7 1.98 -7.48 -7.14
C GLY A 7 1.26 -6.73 -6.02
N PHE A 8 1.98 -5.98 -5.19
CA PHE A 8 1.36 -5.14 -4.14
C PHE A 8 0.49 -4.04 -4.75
N VAL A 9 0.97 -3.38 -5.82
CA VAL A 9 0.21 -2.31 -6.49
C VAL A 9 -1.04 -2.86 -7.16
N GLU A 10 -0.94 -4.04 -7.76
CA GLU A 10 -2.07 -4.64 -8.45
C GLU A 10 -3.14 -5.15 -7.50
N LYS A 11 -2.77 -5.80 -6.41
CA LYS A 11 -3.69 -6.57 -5.56
C LYS A 11 -3.46 -6.40 -4.07
N GLY A 12 -2.55 -5.54 -3.65
CA GLY A 12 -2.26 -5.30 -2.24
C GLY A 12 -3.06 -4.13 -1.67
N ILE A 13 -3.42 -4.23 -0.41
CA ILE A 13 -4.08 -3.15 0.34
C ILE A 13 -3.44 -3.05 1.71
N ARG A 14 -3.00 -1.85 2.06
CA ARG A 14 -2.76 -1.46 3.45
C ARG A 14 -3.82 -0.44 3.85
N ILE A 15 -4.57 -0.74 4.88
CA ILE A 15 -5.65 0.12 5.36
C ILE A 15 -5.42 0.46 6.84
N ARG A 16 -5.43 1.75 7.15
CA ARG A 16 -5.46 2.26 8.52
C ARG A 16 -6.82 2.90 8.76
N LEU A 17 -7.53 2.40 9.76
CA LEU A 17 -8.89 2.83 10.06
C LEU A 17 -8.90 3.86 11.17
N TYR A 18 -9.75 4.88 11.01
CA TYR A 18 -10.01 5.91 11.99
C TYR A 18 -11.51 6.02 12.23
N ASP A 19 -11.92 5.88 13.48
CA ASP A 19 -13.32 6.01 13.89
C ASP A 19 -13.53 7.42 14.44
N TYR A 20 -14.15 8.28 13.63
CA TYR A 20 -14.50 9.64 14.02
C TYR A 20 -16.01 9.77 14.23
N PRO A 21 -16.48 10.80 15.00
CA PRO A 21 -17.91 11.03 15.15
C PRO A 21 -18.68 11.21 13.84
N THR A 22 -18.00 11.69 12.80
CA THR A 22 -18.60 11.89 11.47
C THR A 22 -18.62 10.62 10.60
N GLY A 23 -18.01 9.53 11.09
CA GLY A 23 -17.99 8.27 10.37
C GLY A 23 -16.66 7.56 10.41
N LEU A 24 -16.57 6.46 9.67
CA LEU A 24 -15.36 5.67 9.54
C LEU A 24 -14.54 6.17 8.36
N TYR A 25 -13.28 6.46 8.62
CA TYR A 25 -12.33 6.92 7.60
C TYR A 25 -11.17 5.93 7.49
N ALA A 26 -10.60 5.86 6.31
CA ALA A 26 -9.44 5.01 6.05
C ALA A 26 -8.34 5.77 5.33
N ASN A 27 -7.10 5.49 5.69
CA ASN A 27 -5.93 5.81 4.90
C ASN A 27 -5.51 4.55 4.17
N LEU A 28 -5.43 4.61 2.85
CA LEU A 28 -5.22 3.46 1.99
C LEU A 28 -3.91 3.59 1.22
N LYS A 29 -3.18 2.47 1.13
CA LYS A 29 -1.97 2.34 0.32
C LYS A 29 -1.93 0.94 -0.28
N PRO A 30 -1.30 0.74 -1.44
CA PRO A 30 -1.14 -0.62 -1.98
C PRO A 30 -0.08 -1.43 -1.22
N CYS A 31 0.83 -0.76 -0.48
CA CYS A 31 1.99 -1.40 0.12
C CYS A 31 2.43 -0.68 1.40
N CYS A 32 2.89 -1.44 2.40
CA CYS A 32 3.40 -0.86 3.66
C CYS A 32 4.81 -0.26 3.53
N HIS A 33 5.53 -0.54 2.45
CA HIS A 33 6.90 -0.07 2.24
C HIS A 33 6.99 1.30 1.55
N LEU A 34 5.86 1.90 1.19
CA LEU A 34 5.84 3.21 0.54
C LEU A 34 6.33 4.31 1.46
N ASN A 35 7.17 5.20 0.92
CA ASN A 35 7.59 6.41 1.64
C ASN A 35 6.44 7.41 1.63
N HIS A 36 5.85 7.63 2.79
CA HIS A 36 4.68 8.48 2.98
C HIS A 36 4.91 9.93 2.54
N GLU A 37 6.12 10.44 2.75
CA GLU A 37 6.46 11.83 2.39
C GLU A 37 6.49 12.06 0.88
N LEU A 38 6.68 11.01 0.10
CA LEU A 38 6.75 11.08 -1.36
C LEU A 38 5.42 10.76 -2.05
N ILE A 39 4.35 10.56 -1.27
CA ILE A 39 3.00 10.39 -1.80
C ILE A 39 2.35 11.78 -1.89
N PRO A 40 1.77 12.16 -3.04
CA PRO A 40 1.08 13.45 -3.15
C PRO A 40 0.01 13.62 -2.06
N ALA A 41 -0.10 14.83 -1.50
CA ALA A 41 -1.01 15.09 -0.38
C ALA A 41 -2.47 14.75 -0.69
N HIS A 42 -2.93 15.00 -1.92
CA HIS A 42 -4.29 14.68 -2.33
C HIS A 42 -4.55 13.17 -2.44
N VAL A 43 -3.50 12.36 -2.57
CA VAL A 43 -3.58 10.89 -2.61
C VAL A 43 -3.52 10.30 -1.21
N SER A 44 -2.72 10.90 -0.32
CA SER A 44 -2.50 10.39 1.05
C SER A 44 -3.62 10.75 2.04
N LYS A 45 -4.63 11.49 1.60
CA LYS A 45 -5.79 11.84 2.43
C LYS A 45 -6.56 10.63 2.91
N SER A 46 -7.06 10.69 4.15
CA SER A 46 -8.04 9.72 4.64
C SER A 46 -9.35 9.86 3.86
N VAL A 47 -9.97 8.75 3.54
CA VAL A 47 -11.20 8.66 2.76
C VAL A 47 -12.31 8.10 3.63
N LYS A 48 -13.51 8.68 3.55
CA LYS A 48 -14.67 8.13 4.25
C LYS A 48 -15.10 6.83 3.61
N ILE A 49 -15.31 5.80 4.43
CA ILE A 49 -15.74 4.48 3.98
C ILE A 49 -17.25 4.35 4.19
N ASP A 50 -17.98 4.34 3.08
CA ASP A 50 -19.43 4.12 3.08
C ASP A 50 -19.77 2.67 2.74
N SER A 51 -18.95 2.01 1.91
CA SER A 51 -19.14 0.63 1.53
C SER A 51 -17.79 -0.07 1.34
N PRO A 52 -17.59 -1.27 1.91
CA PRO A 52 -16.37 -2.06 1.70
C PRO A 52 -16.12 -2.44 0.23
N LYS A 53 -17.17 -2.49 -0.58
CA LYS A 53 -17.08 -2.90 -1.99
C LYS A 53 -16.23 -1.94 -2.84
N ASP A 54 -16.16 -0.68 -2.44
CA ASP A 54 -15.52 0.36 -3.23
C ASP A 54 -14.05 0.60 -2.85
N ILE A 55 -13.54 -0.12 -1.84
CA ILE A 55 -12.18 0.11 -1.30
C ILE A 55 -11.11 0.01 -2.40
N MET A 56 -11.21 -1.01 -3.26
CA MET A 56 -10.20 -1.24 -4.31
C MET A 56 -10.21 -0.18 -5.41
N GLN A 57 -11.28 0.60 -5.50
CA GLN A 57 -11.45 1.64 -6.51
C GLN A 57 -11.19 3.04 -5.96
N LEU A 58 -10.85 3.15 -4.67
CA LEU A 58 -10.58 4.45 -4.07
C LEU A 58 -9.30 5.09 -4.62
N MET A 59 -9.30 6.42 -4.65
CA MET A 59 -8.24 7.23 -5.27
C MET A 59 -6.81 6.80 -4.91
N PRO A 60 -6.46 6.53 -3.62
CA PRO A 60 -5.08 6.18 -3.29
C PRO A 60 -4.58 4.92 -4.00
N LEU A 61 -5.43 3.90 -4.11
CA LEU A 61 -5.06 2.66 -4.80
C LEU A 61 -5.02 2.86 -6.31
N GLN A 62 -5.99 3.58 -6.85
CA GLN A 62 -6.09 3.85 -8.28
C GLN A 62 -4.93 4.70 -8.78
N HIS A 63 -4.49 5.70 -8.00
CA HIS A 63 -3.34 6.52 -8.34
C HIS A 63 -2.09 5.67 -8.63
N PHE A 64 -1.77 4.72 -7.77
CA PHE A 64 -0.60 3.86 -7.96
C PHE A 64 -0.76 2.91 -9.13
N ARG A 65 -1.96 2.35 -9.31
CA ARG A 65 -2.24 1.46 -10.45
C ARG A 65 -2.07 2.20 -11.77
N ASP A 66 -2.60 3.40 -11.87
CA ASP A 66 -2.48 4.23 -13.08
C ASP A 66 -1.03 4.62 -13.35
N TYR A 67 -0.28 4.99 -12.31
CA TYR A 67 1.15 5.30 -12.45
C TYR A 67 1.92 4.12 -13.03
N PHE A 68 1.75 2.93 -12.46
CA PHE A 68 2.48 1.74 -12.90
C PHE A 68 2.04 1.25 -14.29
N LYS A 69 0.82 1.58 -14.70
CA LYS A 69 0.33 1.29 -16.05
C LYS A 69 0.94 2.24 -17.08
N ASP A 70 1.05 3.51 -16.75
CA ASP A 70 1.43 4.57 -17.69
C ASP A 70 2.94 4.83 -17.72
N ASN A 71 3.72 4.32 -16.78
CA ASN A 71 5.16 4.50 -16.67
C ASN A 71 5.88 3.15 -16.66
N ASP A 72 7.18 3.16 -16.94
CA ASP A 72 8.04 1.97 -16.92
C ASP A 72 8.91 1.90 -15.65
N ASP A 73 9.00 2.98 -14.89
CA ASP A 73 9.79 3.07 -13.67
C ASP A 73 8.90 2.93 -12.42
N LEU A 74 9.55 2.77 -11.27
CA LEU A 74 8.86 2.73 -9.99
C LEU A 74 8.39 4.13 -9.59
N HIS A 75 7.24 4.20 -8.93
CA HIS A 75 6.76 5.45 -8.34
C HIS A 75 7.81 6.00 -7.36
N PRO A 76 8.00 7.34 -7.27
CA PRO A 76 8.95 7.92 -6.31
C PRO A 76 8.77 7.45 -4.86
N ALA A 77 7.54 7.17 -4.43
CA ALA A 77 7.25 6.65 -3.10
C ALA A 77 7.76 5.22 -2.88
N CYS A 78 8.15 4.50 -3.93
CA CYS A 78 8.71 3.14 -3.86
C CYS A 78 10.23 3.14 -3.58
N LEU A 79 10.72 4.15 -2.88
CA LEU A 79 12.15 4.34 -2.62
C LEU A 79 12.80 3.14 -1.92
N ALA A 80 12.09 2.49 -0.99
CA ALA A 80 12.62 1.33 -0.29
C ALA A 80 12.96 0.18 -1.25
N CYS A 81 12.03 -0.19 -2.14
CA CYS A 81 12.27 -1.23 -3.13
C CYS A 81 13.37 -0.83 -4.10
N LYS A 82 13.36 0.43 -4.56
CA LYS A 82 14.38 0.94 -5.47
C LYS A 82 15.78 0.85 -4.84
N ASN A 83 15.92 1.22 -3.57
CA ASN A 83 17.21 1.17 -2.88
C ASN A 83 17.76 -0.27 -2.78
N TYR A 84 16.91 -1.25 -2.50
CA TYR A 84 17.33 -2.66 -2.50
C TYR A 84 17.77 -3.10 -3.89
N GLU A 85 16.98 -2.78 -4.91
CA GLU A 85 17.24 -3.22 -6.29
C GLU A 85 18.49 -2.55 -6.86
N ASP A 86 18.75 -1.29 -6.53
CA ASP A 86 19.96 -0.59 -6.94
C ASP A 86 21.24 -1.22 -6.35
N LYS A 87 21.11 -1.91 -5.22
CA LYS A 87 22.20 -2.64 -4.56
C LYS A 87 22.29 -4.10 -4.98
N GLY A 88 21.47 -4.54 -5.93
CA GLY A 88 21.41 -5.94 -6.36
C GLY A 88 20.75 -6.87 -5.35
N ILE A 89 19.99 -6.34 -4.40
CA ILE A 89 19.28 -7.12 -3.38
C ILE A 89 17.81 -7.22 -3.77
N ASP A 90 17.20 -8.40 -3.58
CA ASP A 90 15.79 -8.58 -3.84
C ASP A 90 14.94 -7.69 -2.94
N SER A 91 14.14 -6.83 -3.55
CA SER A 91 13.20 -5.98 -2.84
C SER A 91 11.93 -6.75 -2.44
N PRO A 92 11.10 -6.19 -1.53
CA PRO A 92 9.80 -6.80 -1.19
C PRO A 92 8.93 -7.09 -2.42
N ARG A 93 8.88 -6.18 -3.41
CA ARG A 93 8.08 -6.41 -4.63
C ARG A 93 8.61 -7.59 -5.44
N ILE A 94 9.93 -7.73 -5.57
CA ILE A 94 10.54 -8.83 -6.32
C ILE A 94 10.24 -10.16 -5.63
N LYS A 95 10.34 -10.21 -4.31
CA LYS A 95 10.00 -11.42 -3.53
C LYS A 95 8.54 -11.81 -3.71
N LEU A 96 7.62 -10.85 -3.66
CA LEU A 96 6.19 -11.12 -3.87
C LEU A 96 5.92 -11.59 -5.30
N ASN A 97 6.53 -10.94 -6.29
CA ASN A 97 6.31 -11.28 -7.71
C ASN A 97 6.71 -12.72 -8.04
N ARG A 98 7.61 -13.33 -7.26
CA ARG A 98 8.02 -14.73 -7.43
C ARG A 98 7.01 -15.72 -6.87
N VAL A 99 6.05 -15.28 -6.09
CA VAL A 99 5.06 -16.14 -5.46
C VAL A 99 3.83 -16.23 -6.36
N THR A 100 3.81 -17.23 -7.23
CA THR A 100 2.76 -17.38 -8.25
C THR A 100 1.41 -17.82 -7.69
N GLU A 101 1.38 -18.40 -6.48
CA GLU A 101 0.13 -18.86 -5.86
C GLU A 101 -0.87 -17.72 -5.60
N TYR A 102 -0.40 -16.48 -5.55
CA TYR A 102 -1.25 -15.30 -5.33
C TYR A 102 -1.91 -14.76 -6.61
N GLU A 103 -1.56 -15.27 -7.77
CA GLU A 103 -2.08 -14.76 -9.06
C GLU A 103 -3.59 -14.91 -9.19
N ASN A 104 -4.17 -15.92 -8.54
CA ASN A 104 -5.59 -16.22 -8.61
C ASN A 104 -6.44 -15.47 -7.57
N TYR A 105 -5.82 -14.69 -6.69
CA TYR A 105 -6.55 -13.94 -5.66
C TYR A 105 -6.81 -12.50 -6.12
N ASP A 106 -7.96 -11.95 -5.76
CA ASP A 106 -8.29 -10.53 -6.00
C ASP A 106 -7.44 -9.61 -5.15
N ILE A 107 -7.11 -10.06 -3.93
CA ILE A 107 -6.24 -9.37 -2.98
C ILE A 107 -5.17 -10.36 -2.56
N ASN A 108 -3.90 -10.04 -2.78
CA ASN A 108 -2.78 -10.91 -2.40
C ASN A 108 -2.12 -10.52 -1.08
N LYS A 109 -2.34 -9.29 -0.63
CA LYS A 109 -1.79 -8.78 0.64
C LYS A 109 -2.80 -7.84 1.28
N LEU A 110 -3.19 -8.15 2.50
CA LEU A 110 -4.03 -7.28 3.31
C LEU A 110 -3.32 -6.95 4.61
N ASP A 111 -3.06 -5.68 4.84
CA ASP A 111 -2.39 -5.17 6.04
C ASP A 111 -3.33 -4.15 6.70
N VAL A 112 -3.86 -4.50 7.86
CA VAL A 112 -4.90 -3.72 8.54
C VAL A 112 -4.38 -3.14 9.85
N VAL A 113 -4.49 -1.82 10.00
CA VAL A 113 -4.16 -1.11 11.24
C VAL A 113 -5.46 -0.52 11.81
N LEU A 114 -5.88 -1.01 12.97
CA LEU A 114 -7.17 -0.68 13.59
C LEU A 114 -7.09 0.53 14.53
N GLY A 115 -6.27 1.51 14.21
CA GLY A 115 -6.12 2.72 15.02
C GLY A 115 -4.79 2.76 15.78
N ASN A 116 -4.67 3.71 16.70
CA ASN A 116 -3.45 3.94 17.48
C ASN A 116 -3.52 3.37 18.89
N SER A 117 -4.67 2.81 19.29
CA SER A 117 -4.86 2.25 20.62
C SER A 117 -4.29 0.85 20.72
N CYS A 118 -3.54 0.61 21.77
CA CYS A 118 -2.97 -0.70 22.05
C CYS A 118 -3.00 -0.95 23.57
N ASN A 119 -3.42 -2.14 23.97
CA ASN A 119 -3.45 -2.53 25.39
C ASN A 119 -2.17 -3.27 25.81
N LEU A 120 -1.16 -3.33 24.95
CA LEU A 120 0.14 -3.95 25.24
C LEU A 120 1.19 -2.88 25.44
N ALA A 121 2.05 -3.07 26.47
CA ALA A 121 3.18 -2.19 26.75
C ALA A 121 4.46 -2.85 26.23
N CYS A 122 4.66 -2.77 24.91
CA CYS A 122 5.84 -3.35 24.25
C CYS A 122 7.02 -2.36 24.32
N PRO A 123 8.23 -2.82 24.72
CA PRO A 123 9.39 -1.93 24.82
C PRO A 123 9.81 -1.34 23.45
N PHE A 124 9.40 -1.95 22.34
CA PHE A 124 9.73 -1.51 20.99
C PHE A 124 8.58 -0.74 20.31
N CYS A 125 7.50 -0.47 21.03
CA CYS A 125 6.35 0.22 20.46
C CYS A 125 6.60 1.73 20.42
N SER A 126 6.62 2.29 19.23
CA SER A 126 6.59 3.75 19.03
C SER A 126 5.15 4.14 18.69
N SER A 127 4.51 4.79 19.61
CA SER A 127 3.15 5.31 19.40
C SER A 127 3.18 6.66 18.69
#